data_3ed50c4632266eb122d5bdb9b13206ff
#
_entry.id   3ed50c4632266eb122d5bdb9b13206ff
#
_cell.length_a   1.000
_cell.length_b   1.000
_cell.length_c   1.000
_cell.angle_alpha   90.00
_cell.angle_beta   90.00
_cell.angle_gamma   90.00
#
_symmetry.space_group_name_H-M   'P 1'
#
loop_
_entity.id
_entity.type
_entity.pdbx_description
1 polymer ?
#
loop_
_entity_poly.entity_id
_entity_poly.type
_entity_poly.pdbx_seq_one_letter_code
_entity_poly.pdbx_strand_id
1 'polypeptide(L)'
;VIPHQLADTDGDGRTDTLLFQSNFRPGTARDFWILNDSSLKAAPSADVCFSRLVPERLDDFAWENDLTAHRIYGPAVARPAPEGEGLVSSGTDVWSKRAGAPVINEFYKRGDYHRDHGRGLDMYNVGPGRGCGGIAVFRDGKPHASGNWASARALYNGPVQTAFEVVYAPWDIGGGVRVAETRRVALDAGSRFSKVRSTLTIRGAETVKAGVGMDTGKGRNDYETVTKDREDGGLMTAWSRPRKNDGCLGTAVIVPWGPEGGAVDSEGCTYWIREAANGKPFEWYMGAVWDKASPFKSSAAWEAEARRVRECVRHPLRVRVR
;
A
#
# COMPACT_ATOMS: atom_id res chain seq x y z
N VAL A 1 17.62 -11.98 -21.81
CA VAL A 1 17.03 -12.38 -20.53
C VAL A 1 16.23 -11.17 -20.02
N ILE A 2 14.98 -11.37 -19.59
CA ILE A 2 14.13 -10.32 -19.03
C ILE A 2 14.37 -10.16 -17.54
N PRO A 3 14.06 -8.98 -16.94
CA PRO A 3 14.15 -8.80 -15.48
C PRO A 3 13.31 -9.85 -14.76
N HIS A 4 13.93 -10.53 -13.80
CA HIS A 4 13.29 -11.58 -13.02
C HIS A 4 13.92 -11.68 -11.63
N GLN A 5 13.22 -12.32 -10.71
CA GLN A 5 13.73 -12.70 -9.40
C GLN A 5 13.07 -14.01 -8.94
N LEU A 6 13.76 -14.75 -8.12
CA LEU A 6 13.21 -15.87 -7.38
C LEU A 6 12.74 -15.38 -6.01
N ALA A 7 11.59 -15.83 -5.58
CA ALA A 7 10.95 -15.39 -4.34
C ALA A 7 10.45 -16.58 -3.52
N ASP A 8 10.52 -16.43 -2.21
CA ASP A 8 9.83 -17.23 -1.23
C ASP A 8 8.54 -16.49 -0.85
N THR A 9 7.42 -16.87 -1.48
CA THR A 9 6.18 -16.10 -1.35
C THR A 9 5.33 -16.53 -0.15
N ASP A 10 5.59 -17.67 0.45
CA ASP A 10 4.89 -18.13 1.65
C ASP A 10 5.70 -17.93 2.94
N GLY A 11 7.01 -17.68 2.81
CA GLY A 11 7.92 -17.35 3.92
C GLY A 11 8.38 -18.57 4.69
N ASP A 12 8.48 -19.74 4.03
CA ASP A 12 8.98 -20.98 4.62
C ASP A 12 10.52 -21.15 4.52
N GLY A 13 11.19 -20.18 3.89
CA GLY A 13 12.65 -20.16 3.67
C GLY A 13 13.07 -20.85 2.37
N ARG A 14 12.14 -21.28 1.53
CA ARG A 14 12.41 -21.91 0.25
C ARG A 14 11.83 -21.10 -0.90
N THR A 15 12.57 -20.96 -1.96
CA THR A 15 12.08 -20.32 -3.18
C THR A 15 10.99 -21.17 -3.83
N ASP A 16 9.82 -20.59 -4.03
CA ASP A 16 8.64 -21.23 -4.61
C ASP A 16 8.15 -20.56 -5.90
N THR A 17 8.58 -19.34 -6.17
CA THR A 17 8.03 -18.51 -7.24
C THR A 17 9.11 -17.83 -8.06
N LEU A 18 8.95 -17.85 -9.40
CA LEU A 18 9.71 -17.01 -10.32
C LEU A 18 8.87 -15.80 -10.72
N LEU A 19 9.31 -14.62 -10.31
CA LEU A 19 8.71 -13.34 -10.69
C LEU A 19 9.47 -12.76 -11.88
N PHE A 20 8.75 -12.22 -12.88
CA PHE A 20 9.35 -11.49 -13.99
C PHE A 20 8.43 -10.39 -14.51
N GLN A 21 9.00 -9.39 -15.15
CA GLN A 21 8.26 -8.29 -15.76
C GLN A 21 8.48 -8.22 -17.26
N SER A 22 7.41 -7.92 -17.99
CA SER A 22 7.46 -7.68 -19.42
C SER A 22 6.36 -6.72 -19.86
N ASN A 23 6.65 -5.94 -20.89
CA ASN A 23 5.68 -5.06 -21.50
C ASN A 23 4.85 -5.81 -22.55
N PHE A 24 3.55 -5.54 -22.57
CA PHE A 24 2.62 -6.07 -23.54
C PHE A 24 1.99 -4.94 -24.35
N ARG A 25 1.83 -5.17 -25.66
CA ARG A 25 0.97 -4.32 -26.49
C ARG A 25 -0.45 -4.87 -26.42
N PRO A 26 -1.47 -4.01 -26.37
CA PRO A 26 -2.87 -4.45 -26.42
C PRO A 26 -3.12 -5.41 -27.58
N GLY A 27 -3.88 -6.49 -27.35
CA GLY A 27 -4.22 -7.48 -28.37
C GLY A 27 -3.09 -8.41 -28.81
N THR A 28 -1.94 -8.39 -28.12
CA THR A 28 -0.82 -9.28 -28.45
C THR A 28 -0.66 -10.40 -27.41
N ALA A 29 -0.11 -11.53 -27.86
CA ALA A 29 0.39 -12.60 -27.02
C ALA A 29 1.92 -12.66 -27.12
N ARG A 30 2.57 -13.10 -26.03
CA ARG A 30 4.02 -13.34 -25.99
C ARG A 30 4.26 -14.68 -25.32
N ASP A 31 5.18 -15.46 -25.87
CA ASP A 31 5.69 -16.67 -25.26
C ASP A 31 6.97 -16.36 -24.47
N PHE A 32 7.11 -16.97 -23.31
CA PHE A 32 8.28 -16.90 -22.45
C PHE A 32 8.80 -18.29 -22.17
N TRP A 33 10.12 -18.43 -22.18
CA TRP A 33 10.80 -19.69 -21.94
C TRP A 33 11.55 -19.61 -20.63
N ILE A 34 11.30 -20.55 -19.73
CA ILE A 34 12.09 -20.73 -18.51
C ILE A 34 13.21 -21.70 -18.85
N LEU A 35 14.45 -21.21 -18.81
CA LEU A 35 15.64 -21.99 -19.12
C LEU A 35 16.47 -22.16 -17.84
N ASN A 36 16.80 -23.41 -17.54
CA ASN A 36 17.79 -23.72 -16.52
C ASN A 36 19.18 -23.87 -17.17
N ASP A 37 19.81 -22.72 -17.43
CA ASP A 37 21.11 -22.64 -18.10
C ASP A 37 22.02 -21.66 -17.37
N SER A 38 23.02 -22.17 -16.68
CA SER A 38 23.97 -21.38 -15.89
C SER A 38 24.88 -20.46 -16.74
N SER A 39 24.94 -20.68 -18.07
CA SER A 39 25.67 -19.79 -18.98
C SER A 39 24.90 -18.49 -19.26
N LEU A 40 23.57 -18.48 -19.10
CA LEU A 40 22.73 -17.32 -19.28
C LEU A 40 22.81 -16.42 -18.03
N LYS A 41 23.42 -15.26 -18.20
CA LYS A 41 23.44 -14.25 -17.13
C LYS A 41 22.30 -13.25 -17.35
N ALA A 42 21.52 -13.01 -16.31
CA ALA A 42 20.64 -11.85 -16.27
C ALA A 42 21.48 -10.58 -16.42
N ALA A 43 20.96 -9.58 -17.14
CA ALA A 43 21.54 -8.27 -17.07
C ALA A 43 21.51 -7.79 -15.59
N PRO A 44 22.58 -7.18 -15.09
CA PRO A 44 22.55 -6.60 -13.74
C PRO A 44 21.38 -5.64 -13.64
N SER A 45 20.44 -5.90 -12.74
CA SER A 45 19.37 -4.98 -12.39
C SER A 45 19.57 -4.54 -10.95
N ALA A 46 19.41 -3.23 -10.72
CA ALA A 46 19.45 -2.72 -9.35
C ALA A 46 18.24 -3.26 -8.56
N ASP A 47 18.44 -3.63 -7.32
CA ASP A 47 17.35 -3.94 -6.40
C ASP A 47 16.66 -2.64 -6.02
N VAL A 48 15.61 -2.31 -6.78
CA VAL A 48 14.85 -1.08 -6.60
C VAL A 48 13.62 -1.27 -5.71
N CYS A 49 13.20 -2.52 -5.52
CA CYS A 49 12.09 -2.89 -4.65
C CYS A 49 12.62 -3.35 -3.31
N PHE A 50 12.35 -2.58 -2.27
CA PHE A 50 12.97 -2.74 -0.97
C PHE A 50 11.96 -2.56 0.17
N SER A 51 12.06 -3.39 1.19
CA SER A 51 11.28 -3.25 2.42
C SER A 51 12.10 -3.68 3.63
N ARG A 52 11.89 -3.03 4.77
CA ARG A 52 12.53 -3.38 6.02
C ARG A 52 11.82 -2.87 7.27
N LEU A 53 12.11 -3.51 8.39
CA LEU A 53 11.89 -2.96 9.73
C LEU A 53 12.87 -1.80 9.98
N VAL A 54 12.39 -0.78 10.68
CA VAL A 54 13.12 0.46 11.01
C VAL A 54 13.11 0.67 12.53
N PRO A 55 13.88 -0.13 13.28
CA PRO A 55 13.92 -0.03 14.74
C PRO A 55 14.48 1.32 15.22
N GLU A 56 15.34 1.94 14.42
CA GLU A 56 15.90 3.27 14.71
C GLU A 56 14.88 4.40 14.64
N ARG A 57 13.66 4.14 14.12
CA ARG A 57 12.53 5.07 14.10
C ARG A 57 11.30 4.39 14.71
N LEU A 58 11.38 4.05 16.00
CA LEU A 58 10.27 3.55 16.81
C LEU A 58 9.55 2.33 16.17
N ASP A 59 10.32 1.43 15.58
CA ASP A 59 9.85 0.21 14.92
C ASP A 59 8.91 0.47 13.73
N ASP A 60 9.10 1.54 12.95
CA ASP A 60 8.39 1.67 11.67
C ASP A 60 8.70 0.47 10.76
N PHE A 61 7.79 0.14 9.86
CA PHE A 61 8.07 -0.73 8.73
C PHE A 61 7.88 0.06 7.44
N ALA A 62 8.91 0.11 6.60
CA ALA A 62 8.91 0.93 5.40
C ALA A 62 9.20 0.09 4.15
N TRP A 63 8.63 0.48 3.02
CA TRP A 63 8.85 -0.15 1.72
C TRP A 63 8.81 0.86 0.58
N GLU A 64 9.52 0.54 -0.49
CA GLU A 64 9.64 1.38 -1.68
C GLU A 64 9.95 0.59 -2.94
N ASN A 65 9.76 1.24 -4.06
CA ASN A 65 10.34 0.86 -5.33
C ASN A 65 11.03 2.09 -5.97
N ASP A 66 11.29 2.04 -7.26
CA ASP A 66 11.86 3.16 -8.02
C ASP A 66 10.97 4.41 -8.11
N LEU A 67 9.66 4.33 -7.79
CA LEU A 67 8.68 5.42 -8.01
C LEU A 67 8.03 5.97 -6.74
N THR A 68 7.89 5.18 -5.69
CA THR A 68 7.12 5.53 -4.49
C THR A 68 7.71 4.89 -3.24
N ALA A 69 7.44 5.48 -2.08
CA ALA A 69 7.80 4.94 -0.78
C ALA A 69 6.66 5.10 0.22
N HIS A 70 6.62 4.22 1.20
CA HIS A 70 5.55 4.13 2.18
C HIS A 70 6.08 3.66 3.52
N ARG A 71 5.31 3.89 4.59
CA ARG A 71 5.53 3.28 5.91
C ARG A 71 4.24 2.96 6.65
N ILE A 72 4.35 2.11 7.64
CA ILE A 72 3.37 1.85 8.68
C ILE A 72 4.04 1.94 10.04
N TYR A 73 3.25 2.31 11.06
CA TYR A 73 3.76 2.62 12.38
C TYR A 73 3.88 1.39 13.27
N GLY A 74 5.05 1.24 13.88
CA GLY A 74 5.37 0.14 14.78
C GLY A 74 4.84 0.33 16.20
N PRO A 75 4.99 -0.71 17.04
CA PRO A 75 4.49 -0.68 18.42
C PRO A 75 5.15 0.38 19.29
N ALA A 76 6.41 0.73 19.03
CA ALA A 76 7.09 1.75 19.81
C ALA A 76 6.54 3.16 19.55
N VAL A 77 6.01 3.45 18.37
CA VAL A 77 5.36 4.74 18.07
C VAL A 77 4.15 5.00 18.98
N ALA A 78 3.42 3.94 19.37
CA ALA A 78 2.24 4.06 20.23
C ALA A 78 2.57 4.36 21.70
N ARG A 79 3.81 4.21 22.13
CA ARG A 79 4.23 4.55 23.51
C ARG A 79 4.10 6.06 23.72
N PRO A 80 3.77 6.50 24.94
CA PRO A 80 3.81 7.93 25.26
C PRO A 80 5.20 8.53 25.11
N ALA A 81 5.29 9.84 24.89
CA ALA A 81 6.57 10.54 24.94
C ALA A 81 7.19 10.44 26.35
N PRO A 82 8.52 10.33 26.50
CA PRO A 82 9.55 10.45 25.43
C PRO A 82 9.86 9.14 24.68
N GLU A 83 9.35 7.98 25.10
CA GLU A 83 9.70 6.67 24.52
C GLU A 83 9.02 6.42 23.16
N GLY A 84 8.02 7.21 22.81
CA GLY A 84 7.25 7.14 21.57
C GLY A 84 6.59 8.47 21.24
N GLU A 85 5.57 8.44 20.41
CA GLU A 85 4.82 9.63 19.96
C GLU A 85 3.35 9.63 20.43
N GLY A 86 2.92 8.56 21.11
CA GLY A 86 1.53 8.38 21.51
C GLY A 86 0.58 8.13 20.34
N LEU A 87 1.11 7.83 19.14
CA LEU A 87 0.31 7.64 17.94
C LEU A 87 -0.14 6.18 17.81
N VAL A 88 -1.43 5.96 17.96
CA VAL A 88 -2.08 4.66 17.70
C VAL A 88 -2.73 4.70 16.32
N SER A 89 -2.17 3.97 15.36
CA SER A 89 -2.68 3.97 13.99
C SER A 89 -2.26 2.71 13.24
N SER A 90 -3.20 2.10 12.50
CA SER A 90 -2.94 1.10 11.47
C SER A 90 -3.06 1.67 10.05
N GLY A 91 -3.02 2.99 9.93
CA GLY A 91 -3.01 3.71 8.66
C GLY A 91 -1.68 3.56 7.93
N THR A 92 -1.73 3.76 6.62
CA THR A 92 -0.56 3.73 5.75
C THR A 92 -0.13 5.14 5.38
N ASP A 93 1.14 5.43 5.60
CA ASP A 93 1.79 6.66 5.22
C ASP A 93 2.37 6.57 3.80
N VAL A 94 2.42 7.70 3.11
CA VAL A 94 2.96 7.79 1.75
C VAL A 94 4.02 8.89 1.68
N TRP A 95 5.15 8.58 1.05
CA TRP A 95 6.24 9.52 0.89
C TRP A 95 6.37 9.99 -0.56
N SER A 96 6.54 11.28 -0.73
CA SER A 96 6.86 11.91 -2.00
C SER A 96 8.31 11.61 -2.36
N LYS A 97 8.53 10.92 -3.47
CA LYS A 97 9.85 10.43 -3.88
C LYS A 97 10.13 10.76 -5.33
N ARG A 98 11.38 11.15 -5.66
CA ARG A 98 11.86 11.16 -7.04
C ARG A 98 12.16 9.77 -7.53
N ALA A 99 11.86 9.52 -8.82
CA ALA A 99 12.16 8.23 -9.45
C ALA A 99 13.66 7.88 -9.35
N GLY A 100 13.94 6.59 -9.19
CA GLY A 100 15.30 6.05 -9.16
C GLY A 100 15.62 5.26 -7.91
N ALA A 101 16.86 5.35 -7.42
CA ALA A 101 17.38 4.53 -6.33
C ALA A 101 16.58 4.65 -5.03
N PRO A 102 16.59 3.61 -4.19
CA PRO A 102 15.96 3.60 -2.88
C PRO A 102 16.36 4.80 -1.99
N VAL A 103 15.40 5.30 -1.20
CA VAL A 103 15.57 6.48 -0.32
C VAL A 103 15.34 6.19 1.16
N ILE A 104 14.70 5.08 1.52
CA ILE A 104 14.33 4.76 2.90
C ILE A 104 15.52 4.88 3.84
N ASN A 105 16.63 4.23 3.53
CA ASN A 105 17.82 4.26 4.39
C ASN A 105 18.43 5.66 4.50
N GLU A 106 18.43 6.43 3.40
CA GLU A 106 18.91 7.79 3.39
C GLU A 106 18.04 8.70 4.26
N PHE A 107 16.72 8.61 4.14
CA PHE A 107 15.77 9.43 4.86
C PHE A 107 15.84 9.17 6.37
N TYR A 108 15.81 7.93 6.79
CA TYR A 108 15.90 7.59 8.22
C TYR A 108 17.27 7.94 8.82
N LYS A 109 18.36 7.74 8.09
CA LYS A 109 19.69 8.16 8.55
C LYS A 109 19.80 9.67 8.71
N ARG A 110 19.16 10.44 7.84
CA ARG A 110 19.15 11.91 7.91
C ARG A 110 18.28 12.44 9.06
N GLY A 111 17.13 11.82 9.30
CA GLY A 111 16.17 12.22 10.31
C GLY A 111 15.28 13.42 9.91
N ASP A 112 15.75 14.34 9.07
CA ASP A 112 15.00 15.50 8.56
C ASP A 112 14.35 15.17 7.19
N TYR A 113 13.49 14.16 7.17
CA TYR A 113 12.83 13.72 5.94
C TYR A 113 11.50 14.44 5.63
N HIS A 114 11.08 15.39 6.47
CA HIS A 114 9.94 16.27 6.18
C HIS A 114 10.32 17.47 5.28
N ARG A 115 11.59 17.57 4.87
CA ARG A 115 12.10 18.56 3.91
C ARG A 115 12.67 17.87 2.68
N ASP A 116 12.41 18.46 1.50
CA ASP A 116 12.99 17.96 0.25
C ASP A 116 14.49 18.33 0.17
N HIS A 117 15.34 17.35 0.31
CA HIS A 117 16.79 17.44 0.12
C HIS A 117 17.24 16.97 -1.28
N GLY A 118 16.36 17.05 -2.28
CA GLY A 118 16.65 16.67 -3.66
C GLY A 118 16.24 15.24 -4.01
N ARG A 119 15.71 14.47 -3.04
CA ARG A 119 15.28 13.08 -3.25
C ARG A 119 13.78 12.86 -3.00
N GLY A 120 13.14 13.80 -2.32
CA GLY A 120 11.75 13.74 -1.90
C GLY A 120 11.59 14.10 -0.43
N LEU A 121 10.40 13.88 0.09
CA LEU A 121 10.06 14.20 1.49
C LEU A 121 8.81 13.42 1.93
N ASP A 122 8.62 13.37 3.24
CA ASP A 122 7.36 12.99 3.88
C ASP A 122 6.52 14.27 4.11
N MET A 123 5.43 14.41 3.36
CA MET A 123 4.49 15.51 3.52
C MET A 123 3.06 15.06 3.81
N TYR A 124 2.82 13.75 3.90
CA TYR A 124 1.51 13.21 4.20
C TYR A 124 1.29 13.11 5.71
N ASN A 125 0.07 13.33 6.17
CA ASN A 125 -0.28 13.24 7.57
C ASN A 125 -1.35 12.17 7.80
N VAL A 126 -0.96 11.06 8.42
CA VAL A 126 -1.86 9.94 8.72
C VAL A 126 -2.66 10.18 10.01
N GLY A 127 -2.00 10.64 11.08
CA GLY A 127 -2.60 10.75 12.39
C GLY A 127 -3.30 9.44 12.81
N PRO A 128 -4.41 9.52 13.57
CA PRO A 128 -5.20 8.33 13.95
C PRO A 128 -6.08 7.79 12.83
N GLY A 129 -6.00 8.38 11.61
CA GLY A 129 -6.78 7.99 10.43
C GLY A 129 -6.34 6.67 9.80
N ARG A 130 -6.87 6.41 8.60
CA ARG A 130 -6.50 5.22 7.82
C ARG A 130 -5.37 5.48 6.84
N GLY A 131 -4.92 6.75 6.73
CA GLY A 131 -3.93 7.13 5.76
C GLY A 131 -4.38 6.77 4.35
N CYS A 132 -3.52 6.13 3.57
CA CYS A 132 -3.83 5.64 2.24
C CYS A 132 -3.97 4.11 2.26
N GLY A 133 -5.21 3.59 2.41
CA GLY A 133 -5.49 2.16 2.30
C GLY A 133 -5.45 1.34 3.60
N GLY A 134 -5.47 1.97 4.77
CA GLY A 134 -5.70 1.26 6.03
C GLY A 134 -7.13 0.73 6.14
N ILE A 135 -7.36 -0.31 6.96
CA ILE A 135 -8.69 -0.87 7.14
C ILE A 135 -9.33 -0.48 8.48
N ALA A 136 -10.66 -0.56 8.53
CA ALA A 136 -11.45 -0.63 9.74
C ALA A 136 -12.57 -1.66 9.58
N VAL A 137 -13.02 -2.23 10.71
CA VAL A 137 -14.18 -3.11 10.73
C VAL A 137 -15.37 -2.33 11.27
N PHE A 138 -16.49 -2.39 10.56
CA PHE A 138 -17.69 -1.62 10.90
C PHE A 138 -18.67 -2.45 11.73
N ARG A 139 -19.12 -1.86 12.84
CA ARG A 139 -20.22 -2.36 13.63
C ARG A 139 -21.12 -1.21 14.05
N ASP A 140 -22.42 -1.38 13.92
CA ASP A 140 -23.44 -0.38 14.27
C ASP A 140 -23.15 0.99 13.62
N GLY A 141 -22.65 0.97 12.38
CA GLY A 141 -22.30 2.15 11.60
C GLY A 141 -20.98 2.83 11.99
N LYS A 142 -20.25 2.32 12.98
CA LYS A 142 -19.00 2.88 13.47
C LYS A 142 -17.80 2.06 13.01
N PRO A 143 -16.68 2.71 12.59
CA PRO A 143 -15.43 2.04 12.29
C PRO A 143 -14.66 1.69 13.56
N HIS A 144 -14.16 0.47 13.64
CA HIS A 144 -13.24 -0.01 14.66
C HIS A 144 -11.95 -0.44 13.98
N ALA A 145 -10.87 0.27 14.24
CA ALA A 145 -9.56 -0.02 13.68
C ALA A 145 -8.67 -0.73 14.71
N SER A 146 -7.70 -1.50 14.21
CA SER A 146 -6.62 -2.01 15.05
C SER A 146 -5.70 -0.89 15.53
N GLY A 147 -4.87 -1.18 16.51
CA GLY A 147 -3.71 -0.35 16.84
C GLY A 147 -2.57 -0.53 15.86
N ASN A 148 -1.35 -0.16 16.30
CA ASN A 148 -0.12 -0.39 15.55
C ASN A 148 0.10 -1.90 15.37
N TRP A 149 0.89 -2.29 14.37
CA TRP A 149 1.15 -3.71 14.14
C TRP A 149 1.87 -4.38 15.32
N ALA A 150 1.67 -5.69 15.47
CA ALA A 150 2.28 -6.50 16.51
C ALA A 150 3.57 -7.19 16.04
N SER A 151 3.62 -7.59 14.77
CA SER A 151 4.82 -8.14 14.14
C SER A 151 4.84 -7.81 12.65
N ALA A 152 6.04 -7.64 12.10
CA ALA A 152 6.24 -7.41 10.68
C ALA A 152 7.53 -8.08 10.22
N ARG A 153 7.53 -8.63 8.99
CA ARG A 153 8.72 -9.24 8.38
C ARG A 153 8.73 -9.01 6.87
N ALA A 154 9.89 -8.67 6.31
CA ALA A 154 10.10 -8.77 4.89
C ALA A 154 10.07 -10.25 4.46
N LEU A 155 9.37 -10.54 3.37
CA LEU A 155 9.39 -11.86 2.73
C LEU A 155 10.55 -11.91 1.72
N TYR A 156 10.60 -10.94 0.84
CA TYR A 156 11.68 -10.77 -0.14
C TYR A 156 11.79 -9.33 -0.64
N ASN A 157 12.98 -9.00 -1.12
CA ASN A 157 13.32 -7.77 -1.85
C ASN A 157 13.96 -8.15 -3.19
N GLY A 158 14.00 -7.24 -4.15
CA GLY A 158 14.68 -7.53 -5.42
C GLY A 158 14.40 -6.53 -6.54
N PRO A 159 14.84 -6.86 -7.74
CA PRO A 159 14.72 -5.96 -8.88
C PRO A 159 13.29 -5.87 -9.46
N VAL A 160 12.42 -6.84 -9.16
CA VAL A 160 11.08 -6.93 -9.76
C VAL A 160 9.99 -6.58 -8.77
N GLN A 161 10.10 -7.04 -7.54
CA GLN A 161 9.09 -6.87 -6.51
C GLN A 161 9.70 -6.92 -5.11
N THR A 162 9.13 -6.20 -4.17
CA THR A 162 9.27 -6.44 -2.73
C THR A 162 7.95 -6.90 -2.15
N ALA A 163 7.99 -7.78 -1.15
CA ALA A 163 6.82 -8.12 -0.36
C ALA A 163 7.16 -8.32 1.12
N PHE A 164 6.16 -8.06 1.95
CA PHE A 164 6.25 -8.24 3.39
C PHE A 164 4.91 -8.66 3.99
N GLU A 165 4.97 -9.19 5.19
CA GLU A 165 3.82 -9.57 5.98
C GLU A 165 3.79 -8.79 7.30
N VAL A 166 2.62 -8.35 7.70
CA VAL A 166 2.39 -7.65 8.95
C VAL A 166 1.16 -8.23 9.66
N VAL A 167 1.26 -8.40 10.98
CA VAL A 167 0.17 -8.93 11.81
C VAL A 167 -0.27 -7.84 12.78
N TYR A 168 -1.58 -7.62 12.84
CA TYR A 168 -2.23 -6.79 13.83
C TYR A 168 -2.89 -7.66 14.90
N ALA A 169 -2.59 -7.35 16.16
CA ALA A 169 -3.13 -8.07 17.29
C ALA A 169 -4.67 -8.00 17.36
N PRO A 170 -5.34 -8.96 17.98
CA PRO A 170 -6.79 -8.95 18.11
C PRO A 170 -7.31 -7.68 18.80
N TRP A 171 -8.24 -6.96 18.14
CA TRP A 171 -8.94 -5.82 18.71
C TRP A 171 -10.45 -6.11 18.85
N ASP A 172 -11.08 -5.44 19.78
CA ASP A 172 -12.51 -5.54 20.07
C ASP A 172 -13.31 -4.60 19.16
N ILE A 173 -14.40 -5.08 18.59
CA ILE A 173 -15.34 -4.28 17.80
C ILE A 173 -16.73 -4.20 18.46
N GLY A 174 -16.84 -4.62 19.73
CA GLY A 174 -18.09 -4.67 20.48
C GLY A 174 -18.87 -5.96 20.29
N GLY A 175 -19.88 -6.17 21.15
CA GLY A 175 -20.79 -7.31 21.10
C GLY A 175 -20.13 -8.70 21.21
N GLY A 176 -18.98 -8.78 21.87
CA GLY A 176 -18.24 -10.04 22.01
C GLY A 176 -17.47 -10.46 20.75
N VAL A 177 -17.35 -9.57 19.74
CA VAL A 177 -16.63 -9.87 18.51
C VAL A 177 -15.23 -9.26 18.55
N ARG A 178 -14.22 -10.09 18.29
CA ARG A 178 -12.82 -9.69 18.18
C ARG A 178 -12.26 -10.05 16.81
N VAL A 179 -11.43 -9.17 16.26
CA VAL A 179 -10.84 -9.34 14.95
C VAL A 179 -9.32 -9.21 15.06
N ALA A 180 -8.58 -10.05 14.35
CA ALA A 180 -7.16 -9.90 14.11
C ALA A 180 -6.93 -9.85 12.60
N GLU A 181 -5.82 -9.27 12.15
CA GLU A 181 -5.49 -9.15 10.73
C GLU A 181 -4.09 -9.68 10.45
N THR A 182 -3.96 -10.49 9.39
CA THR A 182 -2.69 -10.74 8.71
C THR A 182 -2.75 -10.04 7.36
N ARG A 183 -1.86 -9.09 7.14
CA ARG A 183 -1.78 -8.29 5.92
C ARG A 183 -0.48 -8.59 5.19
N ARG A 184 -0.57 -8.89 3.89
CA ARG A 184 0.56 -8.97 2.98
C ARG A 184 0.52 -7.81 2.01
N VAL A 185 1.66 -7.19 1.78
CA VAL A 185 1.83 -6.08 0.85
C VAL A 185 2.92 -6.45 -0.14
N ALA A 186 2.66 -6.21 -1.42
CA ALA A 186 3.63 -6.36 -2.49
C ALA A 186 3.68 -5.09 -3.33
N LEU A 187 4.88 -4.70 -3.75
CA LEU A 187 5.10 -3.53 -4.59
C LEU A 187 6.07 -3.88 -5.72
N ASP A 188 5.57 -3.77 -6.97
CA ASP A 188 6.33 -4.06 -8.18
C ASP A 188 7.22 -2.87 -8.59
N ALA A 189 8.37 -3.14 -9.17
CA ALA A 189 9.16 -2.14 -9.88
C ALA A 189 8.31 -1.44 -10.96
N GLY A 190 8.46 -0.13 -11.10
CA GLY A 190 7.69 0.67 -12.07
C GLY A 190 6.21 0.88 -11.74
N SER A 191 5.70 0.33 -10.63
CA SER A 191 4.33 0.55 -10.17
C SER A 191 4.25 1.69 -9.17
N ARG A 192 3.17 2.47 -9.23
CA ARG A 192 2.81 3.44 -8.17
C ARG A 192 1.83 2.86 -7.16
N PHE A 193 1.40 1.63 -7.37
CA PHE A 193 0.39 0.99 -6.54
C PHE A 193 0.95 -0.26 -5.87
N SER A 194 0.89 -0.29 -4.55
CA SER A 194 1.09 -1.50 -3.76
C SER A 194 -0.18 -2.35 -3.79
N LYS A 195 -0.03 -3.63 -4.06
CA LYS A 195 -1.08 -4.63 -3.87
C LYS A 195 -1.11 -5.02 -2.40
N VAL A 196 -2.28 -4.95 -1.78
CA VAL A 196 -2.50 -5.33 -0.40
C VAL A 196 -3.48 -6.48 -0.34
N ARG A 197 -3.17 -7.50 0.45
CA ARG A 197 -4.02 -8.66 0.69
C ARG A 197 -4.17 -8.85 2.19
N SER A 198 -5.39 -8.82 2.68
CA SER A 198 -5.69 -8.97 4.10
C SER A 198 -6.54 -10.20 4.36
N THR A 199 -6.23 -10.89 5.46
CA THR A 199 -7.03 -12.01 5.98
C THR A 199 -7.41 -11.67 7.41
N LEU A 200 -8.71 -11.67 7.69
CA LEU A 200 -9.22 -11.43 9.04
C LEU A 200 -9.45 -12.76 9.76
N THR A 201 -8.94 -12.85 10.99
CA THR A 201 -9.33 -13.89 11.95
C THR A 201 -10.41 -13.31 12.85
N ILE A 202 -11.62 -13.83 12.76
CA ILE A 202 -12.80 -13.31 13.44
C ILE A 202 -13.22 -14.30 14.53
N ARG A 203 -13.44 -13.79 15.75
CA ARG A 203 -14.01 -14.56 16.87
C ARG A 203 -15.33 -13.92 17.30
N GLY A 204 -16.35 -14.72 17.51
CA GLY A 204 -17.68 -14.25 17.91
C GLY A 204 -18.62 -13.90 16.76
N ALA A 205 -18.17 -14.04 15.50
CA ALA A 205 -18.98 -13.92 14.29
C ALA A 205 -18.36 -14.70 13.14
N GLU A 206 -19.14 -15.03 12.11
CA GLU A 206 -18.65 -15.67 10.87
C GLU A 206 -18.14 -14.64 9.87
N THR A 207 -18.80 -13.48 9.81
CA THR A 207 -18.47 -12.38 8.90
C THR A 207 -18.48 -11.05 9.64
N VAL A 208 -17.79 -10.07 9.07
CA VAL A 208 -17.82 -8.67 9.50
C VAL A 208 -17.83 -7.73 8.28
N LYS A 209 -18.32 -6.52 8.46
CA LYS A 209 -18.17 -5.48 7.43
C LYS A 209 -16.79 -4.86 7.53
N ALA A 210 -15.90 -5.16 6.60
CA ALA A 210 -14.58 -4.55 6.49
C ALA A 210 -14.60 -3.36 5.53
N GLY A 211 -13.98 -2.27 5.92
CA GLY A 211 -13.84 -1.07 5.10
C GLY A 211 -12.38 -0.78 4.78
N VAL A 212 -12.03 -0.64 3.51
CA VAL A 212 -10.74 -0.11 3.06
C VAL A 212 -10.86 1.39 3.00
N GLY A 213 -10.06 2.08 3.83
CA GLY A 213 -10.18 3.51 4.05
C GLY A 213 -9.08 4.33 3.40
N MET A 214 -9.42 5.57 3.08
CA MET A 214 -8.46 6.60 2.72
C MET A 214 -8.83 7.90 3.45
N ASP A 215 -7.82 8.64 3.89
CA ASP A 215 -8.04 9.97 4.44
C ASP A 215 -8.57 10.90 3.34
N THR A 216 -9.72 11.51 3.60
CA THR A 216 -10.41 12.41 2.65
C THR A 216 -11.00 13.62 3.36
N GLY A 217 -10.83 13.68 4.68
CA GLY A 217 -11.39 14.71 5.53
C GLY A 217 -10.53 15.97 5.60
N LYS A 218 -11.14 17.05 6.09
CA LYS A 218 -10.45 18.29 6.41
C LYS A 218 -9.61 18.14 7.69
N GLY A 219 -8.46 18.82 7.72
CA GLY A 219 -7.67 19.01 8.95
C GLY A 219 -6.42 18.16 9.07
N ARG A 220 -6.27 17.05 8.36
CA ARG A 220 -5.00 16.29 8.29
C ARG A 220 -4.20 16.61 7.04
N ASN A 221 -4.78 16.37 5.91
CA ASN A 221 -4.23 16.74 4.61
C ASN A 221 -5.14 17.77 3.96
N ASP A 222 -4.57 18.80 3.38
CA ASP A 222 -5.33 19.86 2.72
C ASP A 222 -5.59 19.48 1.26
N TYR A 223 -6.76 18.87 1.01
CA TYR A 223 -7.14 18.41 -0.31
C TYR A 223 -7.82 19.50 -1.13
N GLU A 224 -7.41 19.65 -2.38
CA GLU A 224 -8.10 20.42 -3.39
C GLU A 224 -9.26 19.62 -4.00
N THR A 225 -9.00 18.34 -4.29
CA THR A 225 -9.96 17.45 -4.92
C THR A 225 -9.99 16.10 -4.22
N VAL A 226 -11.18 15.58 -3.99
CA VAL A 226 -11.44 14.21 -3.56
C VAL A 226 -12.50 13.62 -4.48
N THR A 227 -12.13 12.56 -5.20
CA THR A 227 -13.06 11.83 -6.06
C THR A 227 -13.40 10.48 -5.43
N LYS A 228 -14.70 10.14 -5.47
CA LYS A 228 -15.25 8.85 -5.05
C LYS A 228 -16.10 8.34 -6.22
N ASP A 229 -15.56 7.38 -6.96
CA ASP A 229 -16.30 6.81 -8.09
C ASP A 229 -17.43 5.91 -7.57
N ARG A 230 -18.62 6.48 -7.43
CA ARG A 230 -19.80 5.78 -6.91
C ARG A 230 -20.58 5.02 -7.98
N GLU A 231 -20.37 5.34 -9.26
CA GLU A 231 -21.07 4.68 -10.37
C GLU A 231 -20.47 3.33 -10.67
N ASP A 232 -19.21 3.28 -11.05
CA ASP A 232 -18.47 2.03 -11.27
C ASP A 232 -17.96 1.41 -9.97
N GLY A 233 -17.85 2.21 -8.92
CA GLY A 233 -17.34 1.82 -7.62
C GLY A 233 -15.85 1.48 -7.57
N GLY A 234 -15.36 1.29 -6.36
CA GLY A 234 -14.04 0.75 -6.13
C GLY A 234 -12.86 1.67 -6.40
N LEU A 235 -13.06 2.98 -6.58
CA LEU A 235 -11.98 3.95 -6.73
C LEU A 235 -12.21 5.17 -5.83
N MET A 236 -11.18 5.52 -5.07
CA MET A 236 -11.05 6.82 -4.40
C MET A 236 -9.74 7.45 -4.81
N THR A 237 -9.73 8.74 -5.11
CA THR A 237 -8.52 9.53 -5.30
C THR A 237 -8.62 10.83 -4.50
N ALA A 238 -7.48 11.31 -4.04
CA ALA A 238 -7.38 12.63 -3.45
C ALA A 238 -6.13 13.34 -4.00
N TRP A 239 -6.25 14.66 -4.16
CA TRP A 239 -5.17 15.51 -4.64
C TRP A 239 -5.02 16.67 -3.67
N SER A 240 -3.84 16.86 -3.09
CA SER A 240 -3.61 17.92 -2.13
C SER A 240 -3.55 19.29 -2.79
N ARG A 241 -3.87 20.35 -2.02
CA ARG A 241 -3.48 21.70 -2.42
C ARG A 241 -1.96 21.81 -2.52
N PRO A 242 -1.45 22.71 -3.38
CA PRO A 242 -0.02 22.89 -3.48
C PRO A 242 0.56 23.42 -2.15
N ARG A 243 1.55 22.73 -1.61
CA ARG A 243 2.36 23.25 -0.52
C ARG A 243 3.46 24.11 -1.08
N LYS A 244 3.73 25.25 -0.46
CA LYS A 244 4.55 26.38 -0.97
C LYS A 244 5.78 25.96 -1.80
N ASN A 245 6.58 25.03 -1.29
CA ASN A 245 7.81 24.59 -1.99
C ASN A 245 7.78 23.11 -2.34
N ASP A 246 6.74 22.38 -1.95
CA ASP A 246 6.72 20.92 -2.01
C ASP A 246 5.80 20.35 -3.08
N GLY A 247 4.94 21.20 -3.69
CA GLY A 247 4.01 20.78 -4.73
C GLY A 247 2.79 20.04 -4.19
N CYS A 248 2.22 19.16 -5.00
CA CYS A 248 0.99 18.43 -4.71
C CYS A 248 1.25 16.93 -4.58
N LEU A 249 0.54 16.32 -3.65
CA LEU A 249 0.51 14.87 -3.47
C LEU A 249 -0.85 14.33 -3.91
N GLY A 250 -0.83 13.33 -4.79
CA GLY A 250 -2.00 12.52 -5.13
C GLY A 250 -1.96 11.19 -4.38
N THR A 251 -3.10 10.78 -3.81
CA THR A 251 -3.29 9.43 -3.23
C THR A 251 -4.45 8.72 -3.92
N ALA A 252 -4.44 7.39 -3.91
CA ALA A 252 -5.52 6.60 -4.48
C ALA A 252 -5.68 5.26 -3.76
N VAL A 253 -6.93 4.82 -3.67
CA VAL A 253 -7.29 3.45 -3.24
C VAL A 253 -8.21 2.84 -4.29
N ILE A 254 -7.88 1.63 -4.71
CA ILE A 254 -8.63 0.84 -5.68
C ILE A 254 -9.05 -0.47 -5.02
N VAL A 255 -10.34 -0.76 -5.01
CA VAL A 255 -10.89 -2.05 -4.60
C VAL A 255 -11.46 -2.78 -5.81
N PRO A 256 -10.99 -3.99 -6.14
CA PRO A 256 -11.42 -4.68 -7.37
C PRO A 256 -12.85 -5.24 -7.30
N TRP A 257 -13.38 -5.44 -6.10
CA TRP A 257 -14.70 -6.06 -5.91
C TRP A 257 -15.90 -5.17 -6.24
N GLY A 258 -15.69 -3.88 -6.57
CA GLY A 258 -16.78 -2.99 -6.93
C GLY A 258 -17.58 -2.42 -5.74
N PRO A 259 -18.81 -1.97 -5.98
CA PRO A 259 -19.56 -1.13 -5.03
C PRO A 259 -20.40 -1.90 -3.99
N GLU A 260 -20.11 -3.16 -3.68
CA GLU A 260 -20.99 -4.02 -2.85
C GLU A 260 -21.55 -3.36 -1.58
N GLY A 261 -20.74 -2.68 -0.79
CA GLY A 261 -21.17 -1.97 0.41
C GLY A 261 -21.20 -0.44 0.26
N GLY A 262 -20.88 0.05 -0.93
CA GLY A 262 -20.78 1.48 -1.20
C GLY A 262 -19.63 2.17 -0.48
N ALA A 263 -19.55 3.49 -0.68
CA ALA A 263 -18.59 4.36 0.01
C ALA A 263 -19.24 4.99 1.25
N VAL A 264 -18.61 4.84 2.39
CA VAL A 264 -19.07 5.42 3.68
C VAL A 264 -18.02 6.40 4.19
N ASP A 265 -18.47 7.61 4.53
CA ASP A 265 -17.65 8.63 5.15
C ASP A 265 -17.76 8.53 6.67
N SER A 266 -16.64 8.39 7.37
CA SER A 266 -16.58 8.36 8.82
C SER A 266 -15.21 8.81 9.32
N GLU A 267 -15.17 9.59 10.39
CA GLU A 267 -13.96 10.03 11.10
C GLU A 267 -12.88 10.65 10.20
N GLY A 268 -13.30 11.42 9.18
CA GLY A 268 -12.41 12.08 8.23
C GLY A 268 -11.79 11.14 7.19
N CYS A 269 -12.26 9.91 7.11
CA CYS A 269 -11.90 8.94 6.08
C CYS A 269 -13.12 8.56 5.24
N THR A 270 -12.88 8.17 3.99
CA THR A 270 -13.87 7.46 3.17
C THR A 270 -13.47 6.00 3.09
N TYR A 271 -14.45 5.10 3.21
CA TYR A 271 -14.24 3.65 3.19
C TYR A 271 -15.07 3.00 2.10
N TRP A 272 -14.44 2.11 1.33
CA TRP A 272 -15.16 1.12 0.55
C TRP A 272 -15.46 -0.10 1.42
N ILE A 273 -16.75 -0.37 1.62
CA ILE A 273 -17.21 -1.44 2.53
C ILE A 273 -17.46 -2.72 1.75
N ARG A 274 -17.11 -3.85 2.36
CA ARG A 274 -17.49 -5.19 1.91
C ARG A 274 -17.77 -6.10 3.09
N GLU A 275 -18.47 -7.20 2.85
CA GLU A 275 -18.49 -8.31 3.78
C GLU A 275 -17.19 -9.12 3.69
N ALA A 276 -16.57 -9.39 4.83
CA ALA A 276 -15.37 -10.20 4.96
C ALA A 276 -15.65 -11.41 5.84
N ALA A 277 -15.44 -12.62 5.30
CA ALA A 277 -15.61 -13.86 6.02
C ALA A 277 -14.34 -14.27 6.76
N ASN A 278 -14.49 -14.95 7.88
CA ASN A 278 -13.40 -15.44 8.70
C ASN A 278 -12.42 -16.29 7.87
N GLY A 279 -11.13 -15.96 7.92
CA GLY A 279 -10.05 -16.66 7.23
C GLY A 279 -10.05 -16.52 5.70
N LYS A 280 -10.97 -15.74 5.11
CA LYS A 280 -10.99 -15.50 3.66
C LYS A 280 -10.28 -14.22 3.32
N PRO A 281 -9.29 -14.24 2.41
CA PRO A 281 -8.56 -13.03 2.02
C PRO A 281 -9.40 -12.12 1.12
N PHE A 282 -9.10 -10.83 1.20
CA PHE A 282 -9.54 -9.83 0.24
C PHE A 282 -8.38 -8.89 -0.13
N GLU A 283 -8.49 -8.27 -1.28
CA GLU A 283 -7.39 -7.51 -1.87
C GLU A 283 -7.84 -6.10 -2.24
N TRP A 284 -6.88 -5.17 -2.20
CA TRP A 284 -7.02 -3.82 -2.73
C TRP A 284 -5.67 -3.29 -3.17
N TYR A 285 -5.67 -2.13 -3.80
CA TYR A 285 -4.46 -1.44 -4.21
C TYR A 285 -4.46 -0.04 -3.63
N MET A 286 -3.30 0.41 -3.20
CA MET A 286 -3.10 1.76 -2.71
C MET A 286 -1.89 2.38 -3.41
N GLY A 287 -2.00 3.65 -3.75
CA GLY A 287 -0.95 4.32 -4.50
C GLY A 287 -0.82 5.79 -4.19
N ALA A 288 0.35 6.32 -4.52
CA ALA A 288 0.64 7.74 -4.38
C ALA A 288 1.47 8.28 -5.53
N VAL A 289 1.37 9.59 -5.71
CA VAL A 289 2.12 10.32 -6.72
C VAL A 289 2.46 11.72 -6.24
N TRP A 290 3.67 12.18 -6.58
CA TRP A 290 4.11 13.53 -6.34
C TRP A 290 4.25 14.28 -7.66
N ASP A 291 3.62 15.44 -7.79
CA ASP A 291 3.61 16.21 -9.04
C ASP A 291 5.03 16.61 -9.50
N LYS A 292 5.94 16.91 -8.56
CA LYS A 292 7.32 17.28 -8.89
C LYS A 292 8.17 16.13 -9.43
N ALA A 293 7.74 14.89 -9.22
CA ALA A 293 8.53 13.70 -9.56
C ALA A 293 7.81 12.73 -10.51
N SER A 294 6.73 13.17 -11.13
CA SER A 294 5.92 12.31 -12.00
C SER A 294 5.37 13.07 -13.20
N PRO A 295 4.88 12.39 -14.24
CA PRO A 295 4.17 13.02 -15.35
C PRO A 295 2.79 13.55 -14.96
N PHE A 296 2.23 13.12 -13.82
CA PHE A 296 0.90 13.51 -13.35
C PHE A 296 0.99 14.87 -12.65
N LYS A 297 0.42 15.90 -13.27
CA LYS A 297 0.51 17.30 -12.82
C LYS A 297 -0.80 17.88 -12.31
N SER A 298 -1.86 17.07 -12.29
CA SER A 298 -3.20 17.47 -11.84
C SER A 298 -3.98 16.31 -11.28
N SER A 299 -5.05 16.62 -10.53
CA SER A 299 -6.00 15.63 -10.00
C SER A 299 -6.61 14.79 -11.13
N ALA A 300 -6.99 15.41 -12.25
CA ALA A 300 -7.58 14.70 -13.39
C ALA A 300 -6.61 13.70 -14.03
N ALA A 301 -5.33 14.07 -14.17
CA ALA A 301 -4.31 13.16 -14.71
C ALA A 301 -4.05 11.96 -13.77
N TRP A 302 -4.03 12.20 -12.46
CA TRP A 302 -3.87 11.14 -11.46
C TRP A 302 -5.09 10.23 -11.40
N GLU A 303 -6.30 10.79 -11.44
CA GLU A 303 -7.54 10.03 -11.47
C GLU A 303 -7.61 9.13 -12.71
N ALA A 304 -7.26 9.67 -13.89
CA ALA A 304 -7.23 8.88 -15.13
C ALA A 304 -6.27 7.68 -15.02
N GLU A 305 -5.09 7.86 -14.44
CA GLU A 305 -4.15 6.76 -14.18
C GLU A 305 -4.73 5.73 -13.20
N ALA A 306 -5.33 6.19 -12.11
CA ALA A 306 -5.95 5.29 -11.13
C ALA A 306 -7.11 4.48 -11.75
N ARG A 307 -7.92 5.09 -12.62
CA ARG A 307 -8.95 4.40 -13.41
C ARG A 307 -8.35 3.36 -14.35
N ARG A 308 -7.27 3.71 -15.07
CA ARG A 308 -6.54 2.77 -15.93
C ARG A 308 -6.03 1.56 -15.14
N VAL A 309 -5.43 1.79 -13.97
CA VAL A 309 -4.94 0.70 -13.11
C VAL A 309 -6.11 -0.16 -12.60
N ARG A 310 -7.23 0.46 -12.20
CA ARG A 310 -8.45 -0.27 -11.81
C ARG A 310 -8.92 -1.23 -12.91
N GLU A 311 -8.95 -0.77 -14.16
CA GLU A 311 -9.33 -1.62 -15.30
C GLU A 311 -8.34 -2.78 -15.52
N CYS A 312 -7.03 -2.54 -15.38
CA CYS A 312 -6.04 -3.61 -15.44
C CYS A 312 -6.23 -4.66 -14.35
N VAL A 313 -6.57 -4.22 -13.12
CA VAL A 313 -6.83 -5.12 -11.99
C VAL A 313 -8.10 -5.94 -12.19
N ARG A 314 -9.15 -5.34 -12.74
CA ARG A 314 -10.43 -6.02 -13.04
C ARG A 314 -10.32 -6.98 -14.22
N HIS A 315 -9.41 -6.70 -15.15
CA HIS A 315 -9.20 -7.46 -16.37
C HIS A 315 -7.73 -7.92 -16.48
N PRO A 316 -7.29 -8.84 -15.60
CA PRO A 316 -5.90 -9.28 -15.57
C PRO A 316 -5.53 -10.05 -16.85
N LEU A 317 -4.23 -10.06 -17.15
CA LEU A 317 -3.69 -10.85 -18.24
C LEU A 317 -4.01 -12.33 -18.03
N ARG A 318 -4.33 -13.02 -19.14
CA ARG A 318 -4.50 -14.48 -19.13
C ARG A 318 -3.13 -15.13 -19.36
N VAL A 319 -2.69 -15.90 -18.38
CA VAL A 319 -1.45 -16.70 -18.47
C VAL A 319 -1.83 -18.16 -18.72
N ARG A 320 -1.13 -18.81 -19.65
CA ARG A 320 -1.22 -20.25 -19.89
C ARG A 320 0.18 -20.83 -19.76
N VAL A 321 0.33 -21.83 -18.90
CA VAL A 321 1.55 -22.64 -18.81
C VAL A 321 1.33 -23.86 -19.68
N ARG A 322 2.34 -24.21 -20.53
CA ARG A 322 2.31 -25.36 -21.43
C ARG A 322 3.43 -26.31 -21.04
#